data_464e4f17dcdda0d2129aaf5bf963b66e
#
_entry.id   464e4f17dcdda0d2129aaf5bf963b66e
#
_cell.length_a   1.000
_cell.length_b   1.000
_cell.length_c   1.000
_cell.angle_alpha   90.00
_cell.angle_beta   90.00
_cell.angle_gamma   90.00
#
_symmetry.space_group_name_H-M   'P 1'
#
loop_
_entity.id
_entity.type
_entity.pdbx_description
1 polymer ?
#
loop_
_entity_poly.entity_id
_entity_poly.type
_entity_poly.pdbx_seq_one_letter_code
_entity_poly.pdbx_strand_id
1 'polypeptide(L)'
;MPRLARAITLGGVLSIRQLAKTYSGPRQRTVLAGVDLELAAGDYVAVMGESGVGKSTLLNLIAGLDRADAGSIAVDGVEITKLDDDSLTALRRERMGFVFQAFHVLPYLTVAQNVALPLSLAGVADAAAAQRVAAILEAVGLGDRGASPPRELSGGELQRVAIARALVHEPKLVLADEPTGNLDSETAAQVLRLLRDQVKAHRAAGILVTHSRIAAATADRVLTLSRNGLREEMGSETTSHERSDI
;
A
#
# COMPACT_ATOMS: atom_id res chain seq x y z
N MET A 1 3.78 16.42 -34.64
CA MET A 1 3.73 14.93 -34.63
C MET A 1 2.87 14.50 -33.47
N PRO A 2 1.74 13.80 -33.66
CA PRO A 2 0.84 13.41 -32.57
C PRO A 2 1.46 12.28 -31.79
N ARG A 3 1.53 12.42 -30.46
CA ARG A 3 1.89 11.34 -29.53
C ARG A 3 0.79 10.27 -29.61
N LEU A 4 1.19 9.07 -30.05
CA LEU A 4 0.34 7.89 -30.03
C LEU A 4 -0.25 7.70 -28.63
N ALA A 5 -1.58 7.63 -28.56
CA ALA A 5 -2.29 7.11 -27.41
C ALA A 5 -1.81 5.66 -27.17
N ARG A 6 -1.06 5.45 -26.08
CA ARG A 6 -0.68 4.12 -25.66
C ARG A 6 -1.95 3.40 -25.26
N ALA A 7 -2.27 2.33 -25.96
CA ALA A 7 -3.40 1.46 -25.67
C ALA A 7 -3.41 1.08 -24.19
N ILE A 8 -4.59 1.07 -23.58
CA ILE A 8 -4.82 0.53 -22.23
C ILE A 8 -4.33 -0.91 -22.24
N THR A 9 -3.17 -1.17 -21.64
CA THR A 9 -2.67 -2.52 -21.48
C THR A 9 -3.59 -3.21 -20.46
N LEU A 10 -4.45 -4.09 -20.93
CA LEU A 10 -5.30 -4.98 -20.13
C LEU A 10 -4.39 -5.93 -19.34
N GLY A 11 -3.91 -5.53 -18.15
CA GLY A 11 -3.02 -6.34 -17.34
C GLY A 11 -2.45 -5.68 -16.09
N GLY A 12 -2.65 -4.38 -15.86
CA GLY A 12 -2.20 -3.67 -14.65
C GLY A 12 -3.15 -3.86 -13.47
N VAL A 13 -2.61 -4.01 -12.27
CA VAL A 13 -3.40 -4.01 -11.02
C VAL A 13 -3.88 -2.60 -10.68
N LEU A 14 -3.06 -1.58 -10.91
CA LEU A 14 -3.40 -0.18 -10.71
C LEU A 14 -3.03 0.63 -11.96
N SER A 15 -3.95 1.47 -12.39
CA SER A 15 -3.72 2.47 -13.44
C SER A 15 -4.26 3.82 -12.99
N ILE A 16 -3.39 4.82 -12.91
CA ILE A 16 -3.74 6.21 -12.59
C ILE A 16 -3.35 7.06 -13.78
N ARG A 17 -4.27 7.92 -14.25
CA ARG A 17 -4.05 8.80 -15.39
C ARG A 17 -4.46 10.22 -15.09
N GLN A 18 -3.53 11.16 -15.23
CA GLN A 18 -3.72 12.61 -15.11
C GLN A 18 -4.51 13.01 -13.85
N LEU A 19 -4.24 12.30 -12.72
CA LEU A 19 -4.97 12.48 -11.47
C LEU A 19 -4.67 13.85 -10.88
N ALA A 20 -5.73 14.59 -10.54
CA ALA A 20 -5.63 15.88 -9.89
C ALA A 20 -6.57 15.99 -8.69
N LYS A 21 -6.10 16.70 -7.65
CA LYS A 21 -6.86 17.00 -6.43
C LYS A 21 -6.52 18.38 -5.91
N THR A 22 -7.57 19.16 -5.63
CA THR A 22 -7.49 20.51 -5.07
C THR A 22 -8.48 20.62 -3.92
N TYR A 23 -8.04 21.04 -2.77
CA TYR A 23 -8.93 21.31 -1.65
C TYR A 23 -9.35 22.78 -1.63
N SER A 24 -10.66 23.02 -1.50
CA SER A 24 -11.25 24.34 -1.31
C SER A 24 -11.12 24.76 0.16
N GLY A 25 -10.73 26.01 0.41
CA GLY A 25 -10.57 26.58 1.73
C GLY A 25 -10.37 28.10 1.60
N PRO A 26 -9.95 28.81 2.67
CA PRO A 26 -9.64 30.24 2.59
C PRO A 26 -8.59 30.56 1.51
N ARG A 27 -7.76 29.58 1.17
CA ARG A 27 -6.88 29.56 -0.01
C ARG A 27 -7.03 28.20 -0.67
N GLN A 28 -7.36 28.19 -1.96
CA GLN A 28 -7.38 26.99 -2.79
C GLN A 28 -5.97 26.37 -2.80
N ARG A 29 -5.89 25.07 -2.53
CA ARG A 29 -4.61 24.32 -2.49
C ARG A 29 -4.68 23.12 -3.40
N THR A 30 -3.99 23.17 -4.54
CA THR A 30 -3.74 22.00 -5.37
C THR A 30 -2.72 21.10 -4.69
N VAL A 31 -3.10 19.86 -4.44
CA VAL A 31 -2.28 18.85 -3.75
C VAL A 31 -1.72 17.84 -4.73
N LEU A 32 -2.50 17.45 -5.74
CA LEU A 32 -2.05 16.58 -6.82
C LEU A 32 -2.34 17.25 -8.18
N ALA A 33 -1.38 17.20 -9.08
CA ALA A 33 -1.49 17.80 -10.42
C ALA A 33 -0.93 16.85 -11.48
N GLY A 34 -1.81 16.19 -12.25
CA GLY A 34 -1.43 15.35 -13.39
C GLY A 34 -0.60 14.13 -12.99
N VAL A 35 -0.98 13.41 -11.92
CA VAL A 35 -0.26 12.20 -11.49
C VAL A 35 -0.62 11.03 -12.39
N ASP A 36 0.40 10.37 -12.93
CA ASP A 36 0.31 9.13 -13.68
C ASP A 36 1.08 8.03 -12.96
N LEU A 37 0.50 6.82 -12.84
CA LEU A 37 1.13 5.64 -12.25
C LEU A 37 0.51 4.36 -12.80
N GLU A 38 1.36 3.40 -13.16
CA GLU A 38 0.96 2.04 -13.56
C GLU A 38 1.69 1.03 -12.69
N LEU A 39 0.94 0.06 -12.13
CA LEU A 39 1.49 -1.07 -11.39
C LEU A 39 0.95 -2.39 -11.92
N ALA A 40 1.84 -3.34 -12.14
CA ALA A 40 1.52 -4.72 -12.46
C ALA A 40 1.40 -5.58 -11.19
N ALA A 41 0.92 -6.81 -11.35
CA ALA A 41 0.90 -7.80 -10.27
C ALA A 41 2.33 -8.12 -9.82
N GLY A 42 2.59 -8.00 -8.52
CA GLY A 42 3.89 -8.20 -7.91
C GLY A 42 4.79 -6.95 -7.91
N ASP A 43 4.38 -5.82 -8.46
CA ASP A 43 5.13 -4.57 -8.30
C ASP A 43 5.03 -4.07 -6.85
N TYR A 44 6.16 -3.64 -6.29
CA TYR A 44 6.21 -3.02 -4.98
C TYR A 44 6.96 -1.70 -5.07
N VAL A 45 6.23 -0.58 -4.95
CA VAL A 45 6.79 0.76 -5.16
C VAL A 45 6.74 1.59 -3.89
N ALA A 46 7.77 2.41 -3.68
CA ALA A 46 7.77 3.42 -2.62
C ALA A 46 7.40 4.79 -3.19
N VAL A 47 6.52 5.51 -2.50
CA VAL A 47 6.19 6.91 -2.79
C VAL A 47 6.76 7.78 -1.67
N MET A 48 7.77 8.53 -2.00
CA MET A 48 8.43 9.50 -1.13
C MET A 48 7.95 10.93 -1.42
N GLY A 49 8.31 11.86 -0.56
CA GLY A 49 8.05 13.30 -0.71
C GLY A 49 7.95 14.00 0.62
N GLU A 50 7.99 15.33 0.61
CA GLU A 50 7.91 16.16 1.80
C GLU A 50 6.61 15.94 2.60
N SER A 51 6.63 16.29 3.89
CA SER A 51 5.41 16.26 4.71
C SER A 51 4.36 17.21 4.11
N GLY A 52 3.11 16.72 4.02
CA GLY A 52 1.99 17.51 3.49
C GLY A 52 1.99 17.70 1.96
N VAL A 53 2.86 17.02 1.20
CA VAL A 53 2.88 17.12 -0.27
C VAL A 53 1.68 16.43 -0.95
N GLY A 54 0.96 15.54 -0.22
CA GLY A 54 -0.22 14.84 -0.74
C GLY A 54 -0.12 13.32 -0.81
N LYS A 55 0.88 12.71 -0.15
CA LYS A 55 1.07 11.24 -0.16
C LYS A 55 -0.16 10.49 0.38
N SER A 56 -0.66 10.84 1.55
CA SER A 56 -1.88 10.23 2.12
C SER A 56 -3.13 10.60 1.30
N THR A 57 -3.18 11.79 0.67
CA THR A 57 -4.23 12.15 -0.29
C THR A 57 -4.22 11.19 -1.48
N LEU A 58 -3.04 10.89 -2.04
CA LEU A 58 -2.91 9.93 -3.14
C LEU A 58 -3.42 8.54 -2.73
N LEU A 59 -3.03 8.04 -1.54
CA LEU A 59 -3.55 6.77 -1.03
C LEU A 59 -5.07 6.80 -0.83
N ASN A 60 -5.63 7.88 -0.29
CA ASN A 60 -7.07 8.00 -0.08
C ASN A 60 -7.85 8.01 -1.41
N LEU A 61 -7.32 8.66 -2.45
CA LEU A 61 -7.92 8.64 -3.79
C LEU A 61 -7.87 7.24 -4.42
N ILE A 62 -6.74 6.55 -4.30
CA ILE A 62 -6.58 5.16 -4.77
C ILE A 62 -7.54 4.23 -4.02
N ALA A 63 -7.72 4.46 -2.72
CA ALA A 63 -8.65 3.70 -1.89
C ALA A 63 -10.13 4.04 -2.14
N GLY A 64 -10.44 5.08 -2.91
CA GLY A 64 -11.80 5.59 -3.07
C GLY A 64 -12.39 6.13 -1.76
N LEU A 65 -11.55 6.63 -0.84
CA LEU A 65 -11.94 7.31 0.41
C LEU A 65 -12.09 8.81 0.22
N ASP A 66 -11.58 9.34 -0.89
CA ASP A 66 -11.76 10.72 -1.36
C ASP A 66 -12.01 10.69 -2.87
N ARG A 67 -12.54 11.77 -3.42
CA ARG A 67 -12.87 11.90 -4.85
C ARG A 67 -11.85 12.77 -5.57
N ALA A 68 -11.38 12.33 -6.72
CA ALA A 68 -10.54 13.13 -7.59
C ALA A 68 -11.34 14.25 -8.26
N ASP A 69 -10.68 15.39 -8.51
CA ASP A 69 -11.29 16.50 -9.25
C ASP A 69 -11.12 16.31 -10.76
N ALA A 70 -10.05 15.60 -11.19
CA ALA A 70 -9.82 15.24 -12.57
C ALA A 70 -8.96 13.98 -12.68
N GLY A 71 -8.93 13.37 -13.87
CA GLY A 71 -8.21 12.14 -14.14
C GLY A 71 -9.03 10.89 -13.85
N SER A 72 -8.36 9.73 -13.88
CA SER A 72 -9.01 8.44 -13.62
C SER A 72 -8.11 7.52 -12.81
N ILE A 73 -8.73 6.63 -12.03
CA ILE A 73 -8.08 5.55 -11.30
C ILE A 73 -8.81 4.26 -11.63
N ALA A 74 -8.07 3.24 -12.04
CA ALA A 74 -8.60 1.89 -12.22
C ALA A 74 -7.82 0.90 -11.34
N VAL A 75 -8.54 0.02 -10.63
CA VAL A 75 -7.98 -1.06 -9.80
C VAL A 75 -8.49 -2.38 -10.32
N ASP A 76 -7.58 -3.27 -10.68
CA ASP A 76 -7.86 -4.59 -11.28
C ASP A 76 -8.87 -4.48 -12.44
N GLY A 77 -8.66 -3.50 -13.33
CA GLY A 77 -9.49 -3.22 -14.49
C GLY A 77 -10.79 -2.47 -14.22
N VAL A 78 -11.14 -2.18 -12.95
CA VAL A 78 -12.36 -1.44 -12.58
C VAL A 78 -12.03 0.03 -12.38
N GLU A 79 -12.66 0.92 -13.16
CA GLU A 79 -12.51 2.37 -12.99
C GLU A 79 -13.28 2.85 -11.75
N ILE A 80 -12.54 3.19 -10.68
CA ILE A 80 -13.12 3.51 -9.37
C ILE A 80 -13.63 4.95 -9.27
N THR A 81 -13.16 5.87 -10.11
CA THR A 81 -13.56 7.29 -10.10
C THR A 81 -15.02 7.52 -10.44
N LYS A 82 -15.69 6.51 -11.03
CA LYS A 82 -17.10 6.57 -11.46
C LYS A 82 -18.04 5.75 -10.55
N LEU A 83 -17.50 5.03 -9.56
CA LEU A 83 -18.28 4.17 -8.69
C LEU A 83 -19.00 4.99 -7.60
N ASP A 84 -20.12 4.47 -7.17
CA ASP A 84 -20.80 4.91 -5.95
C ASP A 84 -20.11 4.38 -4.68
N ASP A 85 -20.51 4.87 -3.52
CA ASP A 85 -19.85 4.55 -2.24
C ASP A 85 -20.02 3.08 -1.83
N ASP A 86 -21.13 2.44 -2.19
CA ASP A 86 -21.37 1.02 -1.91
C ASP A 86 -20.46 0.14 -2.75
N SER A 87 -20.33 0.43 -4.04
CA SER A 87 -19.42 -0.26 -4.97
C SER A 87 -17.95 -0.05 -4.58
N LEU A 88 -17.57 1.16 -4.15
CA LEU A 88 -16.23 1.45 -3.63
C LEU A 88 -15.96 0.65 -2.35
N THR A 89 -16.95 0.52 -1.46
CA THR A 89 -16.82 -0.25 -0.22
C THR A 89 -16.66 -1.75 -0.51
N ALA A 90 -17.42 -2.29 -1.46
CA ALA A 90 -17.27 -3.68 -1.90
C ALA A 90 -15.88 -3.93 -2.50
N LEU A 91 -15.41 -3.04 -3.37
CA LEU A 91 -14.10 -3.14 -4.00
C LEU A 91 -12.95 -3.07 -2.98
N ARG A 92 -13.00 -2.13 -2.02
CA ARG A 92 -12.02 -2.07 -0.91
C ARG A 92 -11.96 -3.39 -0.15
N ARG A 93 -13.11 -3.91 0.25
CA ARG A 93 -13.22 -5.17 1.02
C ARG A 93 -12.66 -6.37 0.28
N GLU A 94 -12.83 -6.42 -1.04
CA GLU A 94 -12.46 -7.59 -1.84
C GLU A 94 -11.04 -7.51 -2.42
N ARG A 95 -10.58 -6.30 -2.77
CA ARG A 95 -9.39 -6.14 -3.60
C ARG A 95 -8.28 -5.32 -2.98
N MET A 96 -8.49 -4.70 -1.82
CA MET A 96 -7.49 -3.84 -1.21
C MET A 96 -7.12 -4.28 0.20
N GLY A 97 -5.82 -4.26 0.50
CA GLY A 97 -5.28 -4.42 1.85
C GLY A 97 -4.68 -3.11 2.33
N PHE A 98 -4.82 -2.84 3.63
CA PHE A 98 -4.34 -1.59 4.23
C PHE A 98 -3.42 -1.86 5.40
N VAL A 99 -2.25 -1.21 5.41
CA VAL A 99 -1.28 -1.24 6.51
C VAL A 99 -0.99 0.20 6.92
N PHE A 100 -1.23 0.54 8.19
CA PHE A 100 -1.07 1.90 8.72
C PHE A 100 0.01 1.96 9.79
N GLN A 101 0.51 3.15 10.06
CA GLN A 101 1.47 3.44 11.14
C GLN A 101 0.91 3.09 12.53
N ALA A 102 -0.36 3.34 12.78
CA ALA A 102 -1.02 3.14 14.07
C ALA A 102 -1.57 1.72 14.27
N PHE A 103 -1.14 0.72 13.50
CA PHE A 103 -1.57 -0.69 13.52
C PHE A 103 -3.08 -0.91 13.32
N HIS A 104 -3.93 -0.11 13.95
CA HIS A 104 -5.40 -0.21 13.98
C HIS A 104 -5.90 -1.62 14.37
N VAL A 105 -5.19 -2.27 15.28
CA VAL A 105 -5.59 -3.56 15.85
C VAL A 105 -6.68 -3.32 16.90
N LEU A 106 -7.77 -4.08 16.83
CA LEU A 106 -8.89 -3.94 17.75
C LEU A 106 -8.54 -4.61 19.08
N PRO A 107 -8.50 -3.87 20.22
CA PRO A 107 -7.95 -4.35 21.48
C PRO A 107 -8.80 -5.41 22.16
N TYR A 108 -10.08 -5.53 21.79
CA TYR A 108 -11.03 -6.49 22.36
C TYR A 108 -11.11 -7.82 21.60
N LEU A 109 -10.41 -7.95 20.50
CA LEU A 109 -10.32 -9.15 19.70
C LEU A 109 -8.94 -9.79 19.87
N THR A 110 -8.89 -11.12 19.80
CA THR A 110 -7.61 -11.83 19.73
C THR A 110 -6.86 -11.51 18.42
N VAL A 111 -5.60 -11.92 18.33
CA VAL A 111 -4.81 -11.80 17.10
C VAL A 111 -5.52 -12.47 15.91
N ALA A 112 -5.95 -13.72 16.08
CA ALA A 112 -6.66 -14.47 15.04
C ALA A 112 -7.96 -13.78 14.62
N GLN A 113 -8.73 -13.27 15.58
CA GLN A 113 -9.98 -12.53 15.29
C GLN A 113 -9.73 -11.21 14.55
N ASN A 114 -8.67 -10.47 14.91
CA ASN A 114 -8.26 -9.28 14.16
C ASN A 114 -7.92 -9.60 12.70
N VAL A 115 -7.16 -10.67 12.48
CA VAL A 115 -6.77 -11.11 11.13
C VAL A 115 -7.98 -11.63 10.35
N ALA A 116 -8.95 -12.29 11.01
CA ALA A 116 -10.15 -12.81 10.37
C ALA A 116 -11.15 -11.75 9.88
N LEU A 117 -11.07 -10.50 10.36
CA LEU A 117 -12.06 -9.45 10.07
C LEU A 117 -12.38 -9.29 8.57
N PRO A 118 -11.39 -9.18 7.65
CA PRO A 118 -11.70 -9.05 6.23
C PRO A 118 -12.46 -10.25 5.66
N LEU A 119 -12.15 -11.46 6.11
CA LEU A 119 -12.83 -12.69 5.69
C LEU A 119 -14.27 -12.72 6.19
N SER A 120 -14.50 -12.33 7.44
CA SER A 120 -15.85 -12.24 8.02
C SER A 120 -16.70 -11.22 7.28
N LEU A 121 -16.15 -10.04 6.96
CA LEU A 121 -16.82 -9.01 6.16
C LEU A 121 -17.11 -9.47 4.72
N ALA A 122 -16.29 -10.35 4.16
CA ALA A 122 -16.49 -10.95 2.84
C ALA A 122 -17.44 -12.16 2.86
N GLY A 123 -17.95 -12.58 4.03
CA GLY A 123 -18.85 -13.72 4.16
C GLY A 123 -18.19 -15.09 3.95
N VAL A 124 -16.87 -15.18 4.18
CA VAL A 124 -16.15 -16.45 4.08
C VAL A 124 -16.55 -17.37 5.24
N ALA A 125 -16.85 -18.63 4.93
CA ALA A 125 -17.25 -19.61 5.93
C ALA A 125 -16.15 -19.83 7.00
N ASP A 126 -16.55 -20.00 8.27
CA ASP A 126 -15.66 -20.04 9.44
C ASP A 126 -14.49 -21.03 9.30
N ALA A 127 -14.74 -22.25 8.78
CA ALA A 127 -13.68 -23.24 8.62
C ALA A 127 -12.63 -22.81 7.59
N ALA A 128 -13.04 -22.22 6.46
CA ALA A 128 -12.12 -21.70 5.46
C ALA A 128 -11.37 -20.44 5.97
N ALA A 129 -12.07 -19.57 6.72
CA ALA A 129 -11.47 -18.42 7.34
C ALA A 129 -10.39 -18.83 8.37
N ALA A 130 -10.68 -19.79 9.24
CA ALA A 130 -9.73 -20.31 10.23
C ALA A 130 -8.46 -20.87 9.57
N GLN A 131 -8.61 -21.62 8.47
CA GLN A 131 -7.46 -22.16 7.73
C GLN A 131 -6.58 -21.04 7.14
N ARG A 132 -7.18 -20.02 6.49
CA ARG A 132 -6.44 -18.88 5.94
C ARG A 132 -5.76 -18.07 7.02
N VAL A 133 -6.44 -17.83 8.15
CA VAL A 133 -5.88 -17.11 9.31
C VAL A 133 -4.67 -17.85 9.87
N ALA A 134 -4.76 -19.17 10.07
CA ALA A 134 -3.63 -19.96 10.57
C ALA A 134 -2.43 -19.89 9.60
N ALA A 135 -2.67 -20.05 8.30
CA ALA A 135 -1.61 -20.00 7.29
C ALA A 135 -0.91 -18.63 7.24
N ILE A 136 -1.67 -17.51 7.26
CA ILE A 136 -1.06 -16.18 7.21
C ILE A 136 -0.35 -15.83 8.52
N LEU A 137 -0.86 -16.24 9.68
CA LEU A 137 -0.19 -16.03 10.96
C LEU A 137 1.15 -16.78 11.01
N GLU A 138 1.22 -17.99 10.50
CA GLU A 138 2.48 -18.73 10.35
C GLU A 138 3.45 -17.97 9.43
N ALA A 139 2.98 -17.50 8.27
CA ALA A 139 3.79 -16.76 7.30
C ALA A 139 4.36 -15.44 7.83
N VAL A 140 3.68 -14.80 8.79
CA VAL A 140 4.20 -13.58 9.45
C VAL A 140 4.93 -13.87 10.78
N GLY A 141 5.15 -15.15 11.14
CA GLY A 141 5.85 -15.56 12.36
C GLY A 141 5.06 -15.31 13.64
N LEU A 142 3.75 -15.50 13.59
CA LEU A 142 2.81 -15.36 14.71
C LEU A 142 1.92 -16.61 14.90
N GLY A 143 2.35 -17.78 14.43
CA GLY A 143 1.55 -19.00 14.42
C GLY A 143 1.07 -19.42 15.82
N ASP A 144 1.90 -19.22 16.86
CA ASP A 144 1.60 -19.50 18.27
C ASP A 144 0.84 -18.38 18.99
N ARG A 145 0.64 -17.22 18.35
CA ARG A 145 0.07 -16.00 18.96
C ARG A 145 -1.41 -15.80 18.65
N GLY A 146 -2.05 -16.69 17.90
CA GLY A 146 -3.43 -16.52 17.43
C GLY A 146 -4.46 -16.25 18.54
N ALA A 147 -4.33 -16.87 19.70
CA ALA A 147 -5.21 -16.69 20.86
C ALA A 147 -4.83 -15.50 21.75
N SER A 148 -3.66 -14.89 21.55
CA SER A 148 -3.16 -13.77 22.37
C SER A 148 -4.01 -12.52 22.17
N PRO A 149 -4.28 -11.74 23.23
CA PRO A 149 -4.85 -10.40 23.09
C PRO A 149 -3.76 -9.41 22.64
N PRO A 150 -4.11 -8.35 21.89
CA PRO A 150 -3.15 -7.37 21.36
C PRO A 150 -2.23 -6.72 22.41
N ARG A 151 -2.71 -6.54 23.65
CA ARG A 151 -1.94 -5.93 24.75
C ARG A 151 -0.68 -6.72 25.15
N GLU A 152 -0.60 -7.99 24.77
CA GLU A 152 0.55 -8.87 25.07
C GLU A 152 1.60 -8.87 23.96
N LEU A 153 1.35 -8.11 22.87
CA LEU A 153 2.23 -8.05 21.71
C LEU A 153 3.12 -6.81 21.73
N SER A 154 4.36 -6.96 21.28
CA SER A 154 5.26 -5.85 20.96
C SER A 154 4.75 -5.04 19.76
N GLY A 155 5.28 -3.84 19.54
CA GLY A 155 4.92 -3.01 18.40
C GLY A 155 5.19 -3.69 17.06
N GLY A 156 6.30 -4.43 16.94
CA GLY A 156 6.62 -5.19 15.73
C GLY A 156 5.66 -6.38 15.52
N GLU A 157 5.22 -7.05 16.56
CA GLU A 157 4.20 -8.10 16.47
C GLU A 157 2.85 -7.52 16.08
N LEU A 158 2.44 -6.38 16.64
CA LEU A 158 1.21 -5.67 16.25
C LEU A 158 1.22 -5.26 14.78
N GLN A 159 2.37 -4.83 14.27
CA GLN A 159 2.50 -4.51 12.85
C GLN A 159 2.42 -5.77 11.97
N ARG A 160 2.98 -6.90 12.40
CA ARG A 160 2.81 -8.18 11.70
C ARG A 160 1.36 -8.65 11.69
N VAL A 161 0.60 -8.42 12.78
CA VAL A 161 -0.87 -8.64 12.79
C VAL A 161 -1.57 -7.75 11.74
N ALA A 162 -1.20 -6.47 11.66
CA ALA A 162 -1.78 -5.56 10.66
C ALA A 162 -1.46 -6.00 9.23
N ILE A 163 -0.24 -6.49 8.96
CA ILE A 163 0.16 -7.05 7.66
C ILE A 163 -0.64 -8.32 7.35
N ALA A 164 -0.75 -9.25 8.30
CA ALA A 164 -1.55 -10.48 8.12
C ALA A 164 -3.01 -10.16 7.80
N ARG A 165 -3.62 -9.23 8.55
CA ARG A 165 -4.98 -8.76 8.29
C ARG A 165 -5.13 -8.14 6.91
N ALA A 166 -4.15 -7.36 6.45
CA ALA A 166 -4.18 -6.73 5.14
C ALA A 166 -4.11 -7.72 3.98
N LEU A 167 -3.59 -8.94 4.20
CA LEU A 167 -3.30 -9.92 3.15
C LEU A 167 -4.18 -11.18 3.20
N VAL A 168 -4.85 -11.48 4.33
CA VAL A 168 -5.58 -12.74 4.55
C VAL A 168 -6.69 -13.03 3.52
N HIS A 169 -7.26 -11.98 2.92
CA HIS A 169 -8.29 -12.07 1.89
C HIS A 169 -7.74 -12.04 0.46
N GLU A 170 -6.40 -12.11 0.30
CA GLU A 170 -5.69 -12.14 -0.98
C GLU A 170 -5.97 -10.93 -1.87
N PRO A 171 -5.74 -9.70 -1.38
CA PRO A 171 -6.02 -8.49 -2.13
C PRO A 171 -5.17 -8.39 -3.40
N LYS A 172 -5.65 -7.63 -4.37
CA LYS A 172 -4.87 -7.29 -5.58
C LYS A 172 -3.91 -6.12 -5.33
N LEU A 173 -4.28 -5.20 -4.44
CA LEU A 173 -3.52 -3.99 -4.13
C LEU A 173 -3.33 -3.83 -2.62
N VAL A 174 -2.11 -3.58 -2.19
CA VAL A 174 -1.77 -3.27 -0.79
C VAL A 174 -1.30 -1.82 -0.69
N LEU A 175 -1.94 -1.06 0.18
CA LEU A 175 -1.62 0.33 0.47
C LEU A 175 -1.04 0.43 1.88
N ALA A 176 0.23 0.84 1.99
CA ALA A 176 0.92 1.01 3.26
C ALA A 176 1.29 2.48 3.48
N ASP A 177 0.76 3.09 4.55
CA ASP A 177 1.04 4.46 4.94
C ASP A 177 1.92 4.50 6.19
N GLU A 178 3.20 4.82 6.04
CA GLU A 178 4.23 4.89 7.09
C GLU A 178 4.24 3.66 8.02
N PRO A 179 4.27 2.42 7.51
CA PRO A 179 3.98 1.21 8.28
C PRO A 179 4.98 0.93 9.42
N THR A 180 6.06 1.67 9.50
CA THR A 180 7.12 1.48 10.51
C THR A 180 7.42 2.72 11.32
N GLY A 181 6.61 3.77 11.23
CA GLY A 181 6.85 5.04 11.90
C GLY A 181 6.85 4.98 13.45
N ASN A 182 6.29 3.91 14.04
CA ASN A 182 6.22 3.69 15.48
C ASN A 182 7.17 2.57 15.98
N LEU A 183 8.12 2.11 15.14
CA LEU A 183 9.03 1.01 15.45
C LEU A 183 10.47 1.51 15.54
N ASP A 184 11.29 0.82 16.32
CA ASP A 184 12.74 0.99 16.28
C ASP A 184 13.31 0.53 14.92
N SER A 185 14.53 0.95 14.61
CA SER A 185 15.12 0.75 13.28
C SER A 185 15.32 -0.72 12.89
N GLU A 186 15.64 -1.59 13.86
CA GLU A 186 15.87 -3.01 13.58
C GLU A 186 14.55 -3.73 13.30
N THR A 187 13.55 -3.54 14.17
CA THR A 187 12.19 -4.07 13.99
C THR A 187 11.57 -3.52 12.70
N ALA A 188 11.76 -2.23 12.40
CA ALA A 188 11.27 -1.61 11.17
C ALA A 188 11.83 -2.32 9.92
N ALA A 189 13.13 -2.61 9.89
CA ALA A 189 13.76 -3.30 8.77
C ALA A 189 13.22 -4.73 8.57
N GLN A 190 12.94 -5.45 9.66
CA GLN A 190 12.34 -6.79 9.60
C GLN A 190 10.91 -6.75 9.07
N VAL A 191 10.09 -5.81 9.57
CA VAL A 191 8.69 -5.63 9.18
C VAL A 191 8.56 -5.20 7.71
N LEU A 192 9.44 -4.32 7.22
CA LEU A 192 9.44 -3.89 5.81
C LEU A 192 9.80 -5.03 4.86
N ARG A 193 10.81 -5.84 5.20
CA ARG A 193 11.14 -7.04 4.43
C ARG A 193 9.97 -8.01 4.39
N LEU A 194 9.37 -8.29 5.55
CA LEU A 194 8.21 -9.17 5.64
C LEU A 194 7.05 -8.66 4.76
N LEU A 195 6.71 -7.36 4.85
CA LEU A 195 5.65 -6.75 4.05
C LEU A 195 5.92 -6.95 2.55
N ARG A 196 7.15 -6.62 2.08
CA ARG A 196 7.56 -6.81 0.70
C ARG A 196 7.42 -8.27 0.27
N ASP A 197 7.98 -9.19 1.05
CA ASP A 197 7.99 -10.62 0.72
C ASP A 197 6.56 -11.18 0.64
N GLN A 198 5.68 -10.78 1.56
CA GLN A 198 4.29 -11.19 1.55
C GLN A 198 3.51 -10.59 0.36
N VAL A 199 3.73 -9.31 0.02
CA VAL A 199 3.13 -8.69 -1.18
C VAL A 199 3.54 -9.45 -2.44
N LYS A 200 4.83 -9.80 -2.56
CA LYS A 200 5.36 -10.59 -3.69
C LYS A 200 4.79 -12.00 -3.74
N ALA A 201 4.76 -12.71 -2.61
CA ALA A 201 4.25 -14.08 -2.51
C ALA A 201 2.78 -14.18 -2.94
N HIS A 202 1.96 -13.17 -2.59
CA HIS A 202 0.55 -13.09 -2.98
C HIS A 202 0.33 -12.49 -4.38
N ARG A 203 1.42 -12.09 -5.09
CA ARG A 203 1.36 -11.41 -6.39
C ARG A 203 0.44 -10.18 -6.37
N ALA A 204 0.32 -9.52 -5.23
CA ALA A 204 -0.36 -8.23 -5.11
C ALA A 204 0.55 -7.10 -5.64
N ALA A 205 -0.03 -5.99 -6.09
CA ALA A 205 0.72 -4.75 -6.23
C ALA A 205 0.79 -4.05 -4.86
N GLY A 206 1.92 -3.42 -4.53
CA GLY A 206 2.10 -2.72 -3.26
C GLY A 206 2.56 -1.28 -3.45
N ILE A 207 1.95 -0.36 -2.69
CA ILE A 207 2.40 1.02 -2.56
C ILE A 207 2.80 1.27 -1.12
N LEU A 208 4.06 1.63 -0.90
CA LEU A 208 4.61 2.05 0.37
C LEU A 208 4.78 3.56 0.37
N VAL A 209 3.97 4.29 1.11
CA VAL A 209 4.20 5.70 1.39
C VAL A 209 5.13 5.82 2.58
N THR A 210 6.22 6.57 2.43
CA THR A 210 7.19 6.76 3.50
C THR A 210 8.04 8.02 3.31
N HIS A 211 8.55 8.55 4.41
CA HIS A 211 9.61 9.57 4.41
C HIS A 211 11.00 8.97 4.68
N SER A 212 11.07 7.68 5.03
CA SER A 212 12.32 6.97 5.32
C SER A 212 12.96 6.44 4.02
N ARG A 213 14.20 6.87 3.73
CA ARG A 213 14.98 6.34 2.60
C ARG A 213 15.29 4.85 2.77
N ILE A 214 15.49 4.39 4.01
CA ILE A 214 15.72 2.98 4.33
C ILE A 214 14.48 2.15 3.99
N ALA A 215 13.30 2.64 4.33
CA ALA A 215 12.04 1.98 3.97
C ALA A 215 11.85 1.99 2.44
N ALA A 216 12.07 3.12 1.78
CA ALA A 216 11.95 3.24 0.33
C ALA A 216 12.90 2.30 -0.43
N ALA A 217 14.12 2.07 0.08
CA ALA A 217 15.10 1.17 -0.52
C ALA A 217 14.66 -0.31 -0.52
N THR A 218 13.60 -0.68 0.20
CA THR A 218 13.02 -2.05 0.13
C THR A 218 12.11 -2.25 -1.08
N ALA A 219 11.71 -1.17 -1.76
CA ALA A 219 10.84 -1.23 -2.94
C ALA A 219 11.62 -1.51 -4.23
N ASP A 220 10.92 -1.99 -5.26
CA ASP A 220 11.51 -2.23 -6.59
C ASP A 220 11.78 -0.91 -7.33
N ARG A 221 10.93 0.10 -7.07
CA ARG A 221 11.00 1.44 -7.67
C ARG A 221 10.70 2.49 -6.59
N VAL A 222 11.43 3.59 -6.64
CA VAL A 222 11.19 4.73 -5.75
C VAL A 222 10.66 5.89 -6.56
N LEU A 223 9.52 6.41 -6.15
CA LEU A 223 8.81 7.50 -6.79
C LEU A 223 8.80 8.70 -5.83
N THR A 224 9.11 9.89 -6.31
CA THR A 224 9.02 11.12 -5.53
C THR A 224 7.79 11.92 -5.95
N LEU A 225 6.86 12.10 -5.01
CA LEU A 225 5.70 12.97 -5.17
C LEU A 225 6.12 14.41 -4.87
N SER A 226 5.80 15.29 -5.80
CA SER A 226 6.03 16.73 -5.70
C SER A 226 4.80 17.51 -6.17
N ARG A 227 4.83 18.84 -6.06
CA ARG A 227 3.77 19.70 -6.62
C ARG A 227 3.61 19.58 -8.13
N ASN A 228 4.64 19.06 -8.82
CA ASN A 228 4.67 18.89 -10.28
C ASN A 228 4.30 17.45 -10.70
N GLY A 229 3.70 16.67 -9.81
CA GLY A 229 3.32 15.28 -10.05
C GLY A 229 4.28 14.26 -9.45
N LEU A 230 4.16 13.03 -9.92
CA LEU A 230 4.94 11.88 -9.47
C LEU A 230 6.08 11.60 -10.46
N ARG A 231 7.30 11.40 -9.96
CA ARG A 231 8.49 11.10 -10.78
C ARG A 231 9.25 9.93 -10.20
N GLU A 232 9.73 9.04 -11.05
CA GLU A 232 10.62 7.96 -10.66
C GLU A 232 12.03 8.49 -10.41
N GLU A 233 12.62 8.13 -9.27
CA GLU A 233 14.04 8.39 -9.02
C GLU A 233 14.86 7.43 -9.87
N MET A 234 15.60 7.96 -10.84
CA MET A 234 16.59 7.15 -11.57
C MET A 234 17.68 6.74 -10.58
N GLY A 235 17.90 5.44 -10.41
CA GLY A 235 19.00 4.93 -9.58
C GLY A 235 20.31 5.62 -9.98
N SER A 236 21.01 6.22 -9.01
CA SER A 236 22.34 6.74 -9.24
C SER A 236 23.22 5.57 -9.67
N GLU A 237 23.56 5.50 -10.96
CA GLU A 237 24.69 4.69 -11.43
C GLU A 237 25.90 5.07 -10.58
N THR A 238 26.43 4.10 -9.88
CA THR A 238 27.70 4.22 -9.16
C THR A 238 28.77 4.52 -10.20
N THR A 239 29.12 5.79 -10.33
CA THR A 239 30.27 6.19 -11.16
C THR A 239 31.50 5.60 -10.50
N SER A 240 31.94 4.46 -11.00
CA SER A 240 33.27 3.92 -10.75
C SER A 240 34.27 4.94 -11.28
N HIS A 241 34.82 5.77 -10.40
CA HIS A 241 36.04 6.52 -10.70
C HIS A 241 37.14 5.51 -10.84
N GLU A 242 37.47 5.18 -12.09
CA GLU A 242 38.80 4.67 -12.46
C GLU A 242 39.84 5.69 -11.98
N ARG A 243 40.57 5.32 -10.96
CA ARG A 243 41.85 5.94 -10.68
C ARG A 243 42.80 5.36 -11.72
N SER A 244 43.11 6.14 -12.76
CA SER A 244 44.32 5.95 -13.56
C SER A 244 45.47 6.45 -12.75
N ASP A 245 46.37 5.51 -12.44
CA ASP A 245 47.72 5.80 -11.94
C ASP A 245 48.54 6.52 -12.99
N ILE A 246 49.29 7.50 -12.51
CA ILE A 246 50.66 7.81 -13.00
C ILE A 246 51.55 7.98 -11.77
#